data_baf70f040b6f5d8b41602dccc6660f43
#
_entry.id   baf70f040b6f5d8b41602dccc6660f43
#
_cell.length_a   1.000
_cell.length_b   1.000
_cell.length_c   1.000
_cell.angle_alpha   90.00
_cell.angle_beta   90.00
_cell.angle_gamma   90.00
#
_symmetry.space_group_name_H-M   'P 1'
#
loop_
_entity.id
_entity.type
_entity.pdbx_description
1 polymer ?
#
loop_
_entity_poly.entity_id
_entity_poly.type
_entity_poly.pdbx_seq_one_letter_code
_entity_poly.pdbx_strand_id
1 'polypeptide(L)'
;LSSRIQRALALLGLVAAAGCAGPGTSLNQVWVDPSYAGGPIQKVFVIGVIKETARKRNFENTIAARFRELGIEAVPSWQAIPADKETDEASVRAAIEGKAFDSVIVSQLISVDKRTEYVPGSTYVDSYWGSPAYGYGYYPYYASTYAVVHEPGYTIENTVVSVETNLYDVKTEQLKWAAVSETLNPQDVNKAIDGYGQVILGDLLKQGFVEKK
;
A
#
# COMPACT_ATOMS: atom_id res chain seq x y z
N LEU A 1 49.68 19.24 -1.09
CA LEU A 1 48.41 20.00 -1.33
C LEU A 1 47.35 19.25 -2.17
N SER A 2 47.51 17.92 -2.41
CA SER A 2 46.68 17.15 -3.35
C SER A 2 45.80 16.03 -2.72
N SER A 3 45.89 15.74 -1.42
CA SER A 3 45.17 14.61 -0.82
C SER A 3 43.86 14.96 -0.11
N ARG A 4 43.59 16.24 0.07
CA ARG A 4 42.33 16.71 0.73
C ARG A 4 41.19 17.01 -0.22
N ILE A 5 41.48 17.18 -1.52
CA ILE A 5 40.45 17.48 -2.54
C ILE A 5 39.82 16.20 -3.10
N GLN A 6 40.49 15.06 -3.06
CA GLN A 6 39.92 13.79 -3.54
C GLN A 6 38.93 13.12 -2.59
N ARG A 7 38.88 13.54 -1.31
CA ARG A 7 37.90 12.99 -0.33
C ARG A 7 36.58 13.74 -0.29
N ALA A 8 36.47 14.89 -0.94
CA ALA A 8 35.23 15.69 -0.99
C ALA A 8 34.29 15.33 -2.17
N LEU A 9 34.76 14.58 -3.15
CA LEU A 9 33.99 14.18 -4.35
C LEU A 9 33.32 12.82 -4.25
N ALA A 10 33.54 12.08 -3.16
CA ALA A 10 32.98 10.72 -2.97
C ALA A 10 31.62 10.70 -2.20
N LEU A 11 31.08 11.84 -1.84
CA LEU A 11 29.86 11.94 -0.98
C LEU A 11 28.62 12.49 -1.68
N LEU A 12 28.65 12.67 -3.01
CA LEU A 12 27.52 13.24 -3.76
C LEU A 12 26.87 12.27 -4.75
N GLY A 13 26.88 10.99 -4.46
CA GLY A 13 26.44 9.94 -5.39
C GLY A 13 25.41 8.96 -4.84
N LEU A 14 24.51 9.36 -3.92
CA LEU A 14 23.53 8.40 -3.42
C LEU A 14 22.20 9.05 -3.00
N VAL A 15 21.48 9.64 -3.93
CA VAL A 15 20.01 9.85 -3.76
C VAL A 15 19.36 9.86 -5.13
N ALA A 16 18.95 8.73 -5.63
CA ALA A 16 17.88 8.61 -6.63
C ALA A 16 17.39 7.15 -6.68
N ALA A 17 16.92 6.61 -5.57
CA ALA A 17 15.93 5.54 -5.60
C ALA A 17 14.55 6.22 -5.63
N ALA A 18 14.19 6.80 -6.77
CA ALA A 18 12.81 7.13 -7.06
C ALA A 18 12.05 5.80 -7.10
N GLY A 19 11.39 5.47 -6.01
CA GLY A 19 10.52 4.31 -5.92
C GLY A 19 9.50 4.40 -7.03
N CYS A 20 9.41 3.37 -7.87
CA CYS A 20 8.27 3.15 -8.71
C CYS A 20 7.06 3.11 -7.78
N ALA A 21 6.23 4.14 -7.79
CA ALA A 21 4.94 4.14 -7.13
C ALA A 21 4.11 3.03 -7.81
N GLY A 22 4.06 1.87 -7.19
CA GLY A 22 3.06 0.85 -7.50
C GLY A 22 1.66 1.41 -7.27
N PRO A 23 0.59 0.69 -7.61
CA PRO A 23 -0.77 1.13 -7.35
C PRO A 23 -0.81 1.60 -5.90
N GLY A 24 -1.12 2.89 -5.72
CA GLY A 24 -0.92 3.58 -4.45
C GLY A 24 -1.84 2.99 -3.39
N THR A 25 -1.32 2.07 -2.57
CA THR A 25 -2.01 1.61 -1.37
C THR A 25 -1.56 2.47 -0.20
N SER A 26 -2.52 2.98 0.56
CA SER A 26 -2.29 3.77 1.77
C SER A 26 -3.18 3.29 2.92
N LEU A 27 -2.77 3.57 4.15
CA LEU A 27 -3.61 3.40 5.32
C LEU A 27 -4.36 4.70 5.60
N ASN A 28 -5.69 4.61 5.67
CA ASN A 28 -6.54 5.78 5.95
C ASN A 28 -6.89 5.90 7.42
N GLN A 29 -7.06 4.76 8.09
CA GLN A 29 -7.37 4.70 9.50
C GLN A 29 -6.52 3.62 10.14
N VAL A 30 -5.94 3.95 11.28
CA VAL A 30 -5.18 2.99 12.11
C VAL A 30 -5.60 3.18 13.56
N TRP A 31 -5.91 2.09 14.21
CA TRP A 31 -6.19 2.02 15.63
C TRP A 31 -5.23 1.02 16.29
N VAL A 32 -4.74 1.37 17.45
CA VAL A 32 -3.86 0.53 18.28
C VAL A 32 -4.44 0.49 19.68
N ASP A 33 -4.54 -0.67 20.27
CA ASP A 33 -4.95 -0.80 21.67
C ASP A 33 -3.93 -0.10 22.57
N PRO A 34 -4.33 0.98 23.26
CA PRO A 34 -3.43 1.72 24.14
C PRO A 34 -2.99 0.93 25.39
N SER A 35 -3.70 -0.15 25.71
CA SER A 35 -3.38 -1.02 26.84
C SER A 35 -2.47 -2.19 26.44
N TYR A 36 -2.18 -2.36 25.15
CA TYR A 36 -1.34 -3.46 24.67
C TYR A 36 0.10 -3.29 25.12
N ALA A 37 0.54 -4.17 26.02
CA ALA A 37 1.91 -4.24 26.55
C ALA A 37 2.62 -5.54 26.13
N GLY A 38 2.09 -6.26 25.13
CA GLY A 38 2.67 -7.50 24.62
C GLY A 38 3.91 -7.28 23.78
N GLY A 39 4.70 -8.33 23.63
CA GLY A 39 5.89 -8.33 22.77
C GLY A 39 5.56 -8.52 21.28
N PRO A 40 6.58 -8.51 20.43
CA PRO A 40 6.40 -8.71 18.99
C PRO A 40 5.85 -10.11 18.66
N ILE A 41 5.07 -10.16 17.59
CA ILE A 41 4.46 -11.37 17.03
C ILE A 41 5.56 -12.36 16.66
N GLN A 42 5.40 -13.62 17.08
CA GLN A 42 6.30 -14.71 16.70
C GLN A 42 5.62 -15.69 15.73
N LYS A 43 4.31 -15.92 15.92
CA LYS A 43 3.54 -16.86 15.11
C LYS A 43 2.13 -16.35 14.86
N VAL A 44 1.81 -16.08 13.59
CA VAL A 44 0.53 -15.50 13.18
C VAL A 44 -0.29 -16.45 12.31
N PHE A 45 -1.59 -16.52 12.57
CA PHE A 45 -2.56 -17.17 11.71
C PHE A 45 -3.20 -16.13 10.78
N VAL A 46 -3.13 -16.38 9.45
CA VAL A 46 -3.55 -15.41 8.43
C VAL A 46 -4.89 -15.83 7.82
N ILE A 47 -5.90 -15.00 7.93
CA ILE A 47 -7.26 -15.23 7.42
C ILE A 47 -7.64 -14.13 6.43
N GLY A 48 -7.97 -14.53 5.19
CA GLY A 48 -8.64 -13.68 4.21
C GLY A 48 -10.12 -14.02 4.11
N VAL A 49 -11.00 -13.05 4.38
CA VAL A 49 -12.44 -13.22 4.19
C VAL A 49 -12.77 -13.00 2.71
N ILE A 50 -12.50 -14.02 1.90
CA ILE A 50 -12.63 -14.03 0.44
C ILE A 50 -13.38 -15.28 0.03
N LYS A 51 -14.47 -15.13 -0.75
CA LYS A 51 -15.32 -16.25 -1.17
C LYS A 51 -14.65 -17.19 -2.17
N GLU A 52 -13.91 -16.63 -3.14
CA GLU A 52 -13.28 -17.45 -4.16
C GLU A 52 -12.00 -18.09 -3.63
N THR A 53 -12.00 -19.42 -3.60
CA THR A 53 -10.91 -20.23 -3.03
C THR A 53 -9.53 -19.90 -3.61
N ALA A 54 -9.41 -19.71 -4.91
CA ALA A 54 -8.13 -19.40 -5.54
C ALA A 54 -7.60 -18.03 -5.11
N ARG A 55 -8.47 -17.00 -5.03
CA ARG A 55 -8.10 -15.67 -4.57
C ARG A 55 -7.76 -15.65 -3.08
N LYS A 56 -8.52 -16.38 -2.27
CA LYS A 56 -8.24 -16.54 -0.83
C LYS A 56 -6.84 -17.10 -0.61
N ARG A 57 -6.51 -18.23 -1.28
CA ARG A 57 -5.19 -18.85 -1.19
C ARG A 57 -4.06 -17.92 -1.62
N ASN A 58 -4.25 -17.23 -2.74
CA ASN A 58 -3.25 -16.29 -3.23
C ASN A 58 -3.02 -15.14 -2.25
N PHE A 59 -4.10 -14.54 -1.74
CA PHE A 59 -4.03 -13.47 -0.74
C PHE A 59 -3.31 -13.92 0.52
N GLU A 60 -3.79 -14.99 1.16
CA GLU A 60 -3.22 -15.49 2.40
C GLU A 60 -1.76 -15.93 2.26
N ASN A 61 -1.39 -16.54 1.12
CA ASN A 61 -0.02 -16.92 0.83
C ASN A 61 0.90 -15.70 0.71
N THR A 62 0.45 -14.65 0.01
CA THR A 62 1.23 -13.42 -0.17
C THR A 62 1.46 -12.74 1.17
N ILE A 63 0.41 -12.59 1.99
CA ILE A 63 0.54 -11.97 3.32
C ILE A 63 1.41 -12.82 4.25
N ALA A 64 1.21 -14.14 4.29
CA ALA A 64 2.04 -15.03 5.09
C ALA A 64 3.52 -15.01 4.65
N ALA A 65 3.80 -14.91 3.34
CA ALA A 65 5.16 -14.78 2.83
C ALA A 65 5.83 -13.50 3.35
N ARG A 66 5.12 -12.38 3.37
CA ARG A 66 5.62 -11.11 3.89
C ARG A 66 5.96 -11.18 5.39
N PHE A 67 5.15 -11.84 6.21
CA PHE A 67 5.49 -12.09 7.62
C PHE A 67 6.75 -12.95 7.76
N ARG A 68 6.89 -13.99 6.92
CA ARG A 68 8.06 -14.88 6.95
C ARG A 68 9.36 -14.16 6.54
N GLU A 69 9.30 -13.19 5.63
CA GLU A 69 10.43 -12.31 5.28
C GLU A 69 10.97 -11.53 6.48
N LEU A 70 10.11 -11.27 7.48
CA LEU A 70 10.49 -10.65 8.75
C LEU A 70 10.87 -11.66 9.84
N GLY A 71 10.94 -12.95 9.50
CA GLY A 71 11.30 -14.03 10.45
C GLY A 71 10.17 -14.46 11.36
N ILE A 72 8.91 -14.14 11.04
CA ILE A 72 7.71 -14.53 11.78
C ILE A 72 7.14 -15.83 11.16
N GLU A 73 6.81 -16.80 12.00
CA GLU A 73 6.08 -17.98 11.51
C GLU A 73 4.64 -17.56 11.14
N ALA A 74 4.27 -17.71 9.88
CA ALA A 74 2.94 -17.34 9.40
C ALA A 74 2.27 -18.51 8.69
N VAL A 75 1.05 -18.83 9.10
CA VAL A 75 0.28 -19.95 8.56
C VAL A 75 -1.00 -19.43 7.93
N PRO A 76 -1.18 -19.59 6.60
CA PRO A 76 -2.43 -19.28 5.92
C PRO A 76 -3.57 -20.18 6.40
N SER A 77 -4.78 -19.64 6.56
CA SER A 77 -5.93 -20.38 7.08
C SER A 77 -6.29 -21.59 6.23
N TRP A 78 -6.14 -21.50 4.91
CA TRP A 78 -6.46 -22.61 3.99
C TRP A 78 -5.58 -23.84 4.17
N GLN A 79 -4.42 -23.75 4.83
CA GLN A 79 -3.56 -24.90 5.14
C GLN A 79 -4.05 -25.66 6.38
N ALA A 80 -4.79 -25.01 7.26
CA ALA A 80 -5.26 -25.60 8.51
C ALA A 80 -6.76 -25.90 8.49
N ILE A 81 -7.53 -25.19 7.66
CA ILE A 81 -8.98 -25.36 7.50
C ILE A 81 -9.23 -26.03 6.14
N PRO A 82 -9.80 -27.23 6.09
CA PRO A 82 -10.12 -27.94 4.86
C PRO A 82 -11.04 -27.12 3.94
N ALA A 83 -10.83 -27.24 2.62
CA ALA A 83 -11.54 -26.42 1.62
C ALA A 83 -13.05 -26.69 1.53
N ASP A 84 -13.50 -27.85 2.03
CA ASP A 84 -14.91 -28.28 2.13
C ASP A 84 -15.61 -27.74 3.38
N LYS A 85 -14.86 -27.12 4.30
CA LYS A 85 -15.41 -26.48 5.49
C LYS A 85 -15.48 -24.96 5.32
N GLU A 86 -16.57 -24.38 5.78
CA GLU A 86 -16.66 -22.94 5.92
C GLU A 86 -15.65 -22.43 6.95
N THR A 87 -15.14 -21.22 6.73
CA THR A 87 -14.31 -20.53 7.72
C THR A 87 -15.23 -19.90 8.77
N ASP A 88 -15.79 -20.75 9.63
CA ASP A 88 -16.62 -20.40 10.77
C ASP A 88 -15.76 -20.34 12.06
N GLU A 89 -16.39 -19.89 13.15
CA GLU A 89 -15.73 -19.80 14.46
C GLU A 89 -15.16 -21.14 14.91
N ALA A 90 -15.92 -22.23 14.76
CA ALA A 90 -15.49 -23.56 15.21
C ALA A 90 -14.28 -24.08 14.44
N SER A 91 -14.25 -23.88 13.13
CA SER A 91 -13.14 -24.27 12.25
C SER A 91 -11.88 -23.46 12.55
N VAL A 92 -12.02 -22.13 12.78
CA VAL A 92 -10.90 -21.26 13.14
C VAL A 92 -10.35 -21.64 14.52
N ARG A 93 -11.22 -21.83 15.52
CA ARG A 93 -10.83 -22.25 16.87
C ARG A 93 -10.05 -23.59 16.83
N ALA A 94 -10.56 -24.60 16.15
CA ALA A 94 -9.89 -25.89 15.99
C ALA A 94 -8.55 -25.80 15.22
N ALA A 95 -8.44 -24.84 14.29
CA ALA A 95 -7.22 -24.60 13.54
C ALA A 95 -6.11 -23.95 14.38
N ILE A 96 -6.47 -23.18 15.40
CA ILE A 96 -5.56 -22.41 16.25
C ILE A 96 -5.21 -23.16 17.53
N GLU A 97 -6.16 -23.89 18.11
CA GLU A 97 -6.04 -24.57 19.39
C GLU A 97 -4.83 -25.54 19.43
N GLY A 98 -4.01 -25.41 20.47
CA GLY A 98 -2.83 -26.26 20.67
C GLY A 98 -1.64 -26.00 19.73
N LYS A 99 -1.71 -25.04 18.81
CA LYS A 99 -0.64 -24.81 17.81
C LYS A 99 0.27 -23.61 18.10
N ALA A 100 0.20 -23.06 19.32
CA ALA A 100 1.08 -22.00 19.81
C ALA A 100 1.09 -20.71 18.96
N PHE A 101 -0.02 -20.38 18.30
CA PHE A 101 -0.20 -19.04 17.71
C PHE A 101 -0.31 -17.99 18.82
N ASP A 102 0.28 -16.83 18.59
CA ASP A 102 0.15 -15.68 19.48
C ASP A 102 -0.81 -14.62 18.92
N SER A 103 -0.99 -14.61 17.61
CA SER A 103 -1.82 -13.62 16.92
C SER A 103 -2.61 -14.23 15.77
N VAL A 104 -3.78 -13.62 15.49
CA VAL A 104 -4.58 -13.84 14.30
C VAL A 104 -4.73 -12.53 13.56
N ILE A 105 -4.43 -12.52 12.28
CA ILE A 105 -4.72 -11.39 11.40
C ILE A 105 -5.86 -11.75 10.45
N VAL A 106 -6.90 -10.91 10.43
CA VAL A 106 -8.08 -11.10 9.60
C VAL A 106 -8.21 -9.90 8.67
N SER A 107 -8.32 -10.17 7.37
CA SER A 107 -8.50 -9.12 6.36
C SER A 107 -9.80 -9.35 5.58
N GLN A 108 -10.59 -8.28 5.45
CA GLN A 108 -11.88 -8.31 4.77
C GLN A 108 -11.98 -7.16 3.76
N LEU A 109 -12.42 -7.46 2.54
CA LEU A 109 -12.81 -6.45 1.57
C LEU A 109 -14.07 -5.72 2.06
N ILE A 110 -13.98 -4.40 2.27
CA ILE A 110 -15.13 -3.59 2.68
C ILE A 110 -15.91 -3.10 1.46
N SER A 111 -15.19 -2.50 0.50
CA SER A 111 -15.81 -1.92 -0.69
C SER A 111 -14.90 -1.88 -1.90
N VAL A 112 -15.53 -1.76 -3.06
CA VAL A 112 -14.91 -1.38 -4.32
C VAL A 112 -15.73 -0.22 -4.87
N ASP A 113 -15.25 1.00 -4.69
CA ASP A 113 -15.99 2.21 -5.02
C ASP A 113 -15.38 2.91 -6.25
N LYS A 114 -16.24 3.60 -7.00
CA LYS A 114 -15.83 4.51 -8.05
C LYS A 114 -15.94 5.93 -7.53
N ARG A 115 -14.81 6.62 -7.45
CA ARG A 115 -14.73 8.04 -7.07
C ARG A 115 -14.44 8.88 -8.31
N THR A 116 -15.29 9.85 -8.53
CA THR A 116 -15.14 10.81 -9.62
C THR A 116 -14.46 12.06 -9.10
N GLU A 117 -13.35 12.44 -9.70
CA GLU A 117 -12.60 13.63 -9.37
C GLU A 117 -12.58 14.57 -10.57
N TYR A 118 -12.94 15.84 -10.35
CA TYR A 118 -12.86 16.88 -11.37
C TYR A 118 -11.51 17.60 -11.27
N VAL A 119 -10.71 17.53 -12.33
CA VAL A 119 -9.48 18.29 -12.48
C VAL A 119 -9.83 19.60 -13.18
N PRO A 120 -9.72 20.74 -12.50
CA PRO A 120 -10.03 22.03 -13.12
C PRO A 120 -9.07 22.32 -14.27
N GLY A 121 -9.62 22.92 -15.32
CA GLY A 121 -8.82 23.37 -16.44
C GLY A 121 -7.82 24.44 -16.04
N SER A 122 -6.70 24.47 -16.73
CA SER A 122 -5.66 25.47 -16.56
C SER A 122 -5.58 26.38 -17.78
N THR A 123 -5.26 27.65 -17.53
CA THR A 123 -4.97 28.60 -18.58
C THR A 123 -3.59 29.18 -18.33
N TYR A 124 -2.70 29.01 -19.26
CA TYR A 124 -1.35 29.55 -19.17
C TYR A 124 -0.97 30.25 -20.47
N VAL A 125 -0.07 31.22 -20.35
CA VAL A 125 0.51 31.93 -21.50
C VAL A 125 1.79 31.20 -21.86
N ASP A 126 1.79 30.55 -23.01
CA ASP A 126 3.00 29.93 -23.55
C ASP A 126 3.86 31.01 -24.22
N SER A 127 4.94 31.40 -23.52
CA SER A 127 5.95 32.30 -24.10
C SER A 127 6.98 31.47 -24.86
N TYR A 128 6.70 31.24 -26.11
CA TYR A 128 7.60 30.48 -27.00
C TYR A 128 8.87 31.32 -27.31
N TRP A 129 9.92 31.05 -26.58
CA TRP A 129 11.27 31.55 -26.87
C TRP A 129 11.87 30.70 -27.97
N GLY A 130 11.72 31.04 -29.21
CA GLY A 130 12.39 30.31 -30.27
C GLY A 130 11.92 30.45 -31.70
N SER A 131 11.02 31.35 -31.97
CA SER A 131 10.73 31.67 -33.38
C SER A 131 11.75 32.68 -33.93
N PRO A 132 12.49 32.38 -35.02
CA PRO A 132 13.39 33.31 -35.66
C PRO A 132 12.61 34.35 -36.47
N ALA A 133 11.65 35.01 -35.84
CA ALA A 133 10.88 36.10 -36.44
C ALA A 133 11.63 37.45 -36.38
N TYR A 134 12.95 37.41 -36.29
CA TYR A 134 13.83 38.59 -36.42
C TYR A 134 13.81 39.13 -37.85
N GLY A 135 12.70 39.44 -38.42
CA GLY A 135 12.61 39.99 -39.77
C GLY A 135 11.27 40.56 -40.19
N TYR A 136 10.23 40.32 -39.40
CA TYR A 136 8.86 40.67 -39.83
C TYR A 136 8.13 41.61 -38.86
N GLY A 137 8.72 42.76 -38.57
CA GLY A 137 8.05 43.83 -37.82
C GLY A 137 7.53 43.43 -36.42
N TYR A 138 7.28 44.41 -35.54
CA TYR A 138 6.92 44.14 -34.14
C TYR A 138 5.49 43.62 -33.94
N TYR A 139 4.59 43.79 -34.90
CA TYR A 139 3.19 43.35 -34.82
C TYR A 139 3.03 41.84 -34.87
N PRO A 140 3.65 41.09 -35.80
CA PRO A 140 3.66 39.64 -35.78
C PRO A 140 4.37 39.02 -34.55
N TYR A 141 5.44 39.68 -34.12
CA TYR A 141 6.14 39.32 -32.89
C TYR A 141 5.23 39.41 -31.65
N TYR A 142 4.46 40.52 -31.54
CA TYR A 142 3.52 40.71 -30.43
C TYR A 142 2.36 39.73 -30.45
N ALA A 143 1.81 39.40 -31.62
CA ALA A 143 0.72 38.48 -31.78
C ALA A 143 1.13 36.99 -31.49
N SER A 144 2.40 36.63 -31.75
CA SER A 144 2.91 35.30 -31.47
C SER A 144 3.36 35.07 -30.02
N THR A 145 3.53 36.16 -29.25
CA THR A 145 4.08 36.11 -27.87
C THR A 145 3.00 35.78 -26.81
N TYR A 146 1.73 35.93 -27.18
CA TYR A 146 0.59 35.71 -26.27
C TYR A 146 -0.36 34.60 -26.76
N ALA A 147 0.19 33.46 -27.08
CA ALA A 147 -0.65 32.28 -27.25
C ALA A 147 -1.19 31.84 -25.89
N VAL A 148 -2.44 32.13 -25.63
CA VAL A 148 -3.14 31.65 -24.45
C VAL A 148 -3.52 30.23 -24.73
N VAL A 149 -2.89 29.29 -24.05
CA VAL A 149 -3.27 27.87 -24.07
C VAL A 149 -4.31 27.63 -22.99
N HIS A 150 -5.50 27.25 -23.40
CA HIS A 150 -6.58 26.88 -22.51
C HIS A 150 -6.75 25.37 -22.50
N GLU A 151 -6.41 24.74 -21.39
CA GLU A 151 -6.67 23.33 -21.16
C GLU A 151 -8.03 23.19 -20.46
N PRO A 152 -9.04 22.61 -21.09
CA PRO A 152 -10.32 22.39 -20.44
C PRO A 152 -10.19 21.45 -19.25
N GLY A 153 -10.98 21.69 -18.20
CA GLY A 153 -11.10 20.77 -17.11
C GLY A 153 -11.66 19.41 -17.57
N TYR A 154 -11.24 18.35 -16.92
CA TYR A 154 -11.70 17.00 -17.22
C TYR A 154 -12.01 16.24 -15.94
N THR A 155 -12.78 15.17 -16.10
CA THR A 155 -13.19 14.30 -15.01
C THR A 155 -12.43 12.97 -15.06
N ILE A 156 -11.85 12.57 -13.94
CA ILE A 156 -11.20 11.27 -13.77
C ILE A 156 -12.10 10.39 -12.93
N GLU A 157 -12.35 9.15 -13.38
CA GLU A 157 -12.99 8.13 -12.56
C GLU A 157 -11.91 7.23 -11.96
N ASN A 158 -11.85 7.20 -10.64
CA ASN A 158 -10.92 6.38 -9.88
C ASN A 158 -11.65 5.20 -9.23
N THR A 159 -11.08 4.00 -9.35
CA THR A 159 -11.52 2.83 -8.59
C THR A 159 -10.75 2.77 -7.28
N VAL A 160 -11.46 2.71 -6.16
CA VAL A 160 -10.88 2.60 -4.82
C VAL A 160 -11.30 1.28 -4.20
N VAL A 161 -10.31 0.47 -3.85
CA VAL A 161 -10.51 -0.82 -3.16
C VAL A 161 -10.15 -0.63 -1.69
N SER A 162 -11.13 -0.82 -0.80
CA SER A 162 -10.96 -0.67 0.64
C SER A 162 -10.95 -2.03 1.35
N VAL A 163 -9.92 -2.25 2.16
CA VAL A 163 -9.73 -3.49 2.95
C VAL A 163 -9.56 -3.13 4.41
N GLU A 164 -10.39 -3.70 5.27
CA GLU A 164 -10.22 -3.69 6.72
C GLU A 164 -9.32 -4.84 7.16
N THR A 165 -8.44 -4.57 8.09
CA THR A 165 -7.53 -5.57 8.67
C THR A 165 -7.50 -5.43 10.17
N ASN A 166 -7.71 -6.54 10.85
CA ASN A 166 -7.76 -6.63 12.30
C ASN A 166 -6.74 -7.65 12.80
N LEU A 167 -5.95 -7.27 13.79
CA LEU A 167 -4.98 -8.13 14.48
C LEU A 167 -5.46 -8.41 15.90
N TYR A 168 -5.62 -9.68 16.22
CA TYR A 168 -6.10 -10.16 17.52
C TYR A 168 -5.03 -10.92 18.28
N ASP A 169 -5.10 -10.85 19.60
CA ASP A 169 -4.37 -11.75 20.50
C ASP A 169 -5.10 -13.10 20.61
N VAL A 170 -4.37 -14.19 20.47
CA VAL A 170 -4.99 -15.54 20.52
C VAL A 170 -5.45 -15.91 21.93
N LYS A 171 -4.73 -15.47 22.99
CA LYS A 171 -5.04 -15.86 24.35
C LYS A 171 -6.23 -15.11 24.94
N THR A 172 -6.30 -13.82 24.63
CA THR A 172 -7.32 -12.93 25.19
C THR A 172 -8.49 -12.67 24.22
N GLU A 173 -8.32 -13.07 22.95
CA GLU A 173 -9.23 -12.78 21.84
C GLU A 173 -9.48 -11.27 21.63
N GLN A 174 -8.63 -10.42 22.21
CA GLN A 174 -8.76 -8.96 22.12
C GLN A 174 -8.12 -8.40 20.86
N LEU A 175 -8.76 -7.38 20.30
CA LEU A 175 -8.22 -6.60 19.20
C LEU A 175 -7.00 -5.80 19.68
N LYS A 176 -5.86 -5.97 19.03
CA LYS A 176 -4.60 -5.27 19.32
C LYS A 176 -4.37 -4.08 18.40
N TRP A 177 -4.70 -4.28 17.13
CA TRP A 177 -4.50 -3.32 16.07
C TRP A 177 -5.56 -3.51 14.98
N ALA A 178 -5.99 -2.42 14.40
CA ALA A 178 -6.90 -2.41 13.26
C ALA A 178 -6.52 -1.31 12.28
N ALA A 179 -6.70 -1.56 10.99
CA ALA A 179 -6.51 -0.56 9.96
C ALA A 179 -7.47 -0.72 8.79
N VAL A 180 -7.77 0.41 8.15
CA VAL A 180 -8.43 0.45 6.85
C VAL A 180 -7.41 0.94 5.83
N SER A 181 -7.17 0.12 4.82
CA SER A 181 -6.32 0.47 3.67
C SER A 181 -7.17 0.79 2.44
N GLU A 182 -6.71 1.73 1.63
CA GLU A 182 -7.27 2.01 0.31
C GLU A 182 -6.21 1.81 -0.77
N THR A 183 -6.59 1.11 -1.83
CA THR A 183 -5.76 0.95 -3.05
C THR A 183 -6.44 1.68 -4.20
N LEU A 184 -5.74 2.64 -4.78
CA LEU A 184 -6.24 3.45 -5.88
C LEU A 184 -5.90 2.82 -7.23
N ASN A 185 -6.91 2.65 -8.08
CA ASN A 185 -6.78 2.17 -9.47
C ASN A 185 -5.92 0.89 -9.61
N PRO A 186 -6.24 -0.19 -8.89
CA PRO A 186 -5.45 -1.42 -9.00
C PRO A 186 -5.54 -2.00 -10.42
N GLN A 187 -4.42 -1.98 -11.14
CA GLN A 187 -4.34 -2.54 -12.51
C GLN A 187 -4.09 -4.05 -12.51
N ASP A 188 -3.47 -4.55 -11.45
CA ASP A 188 -3.13 -5.95 -11.26
C ASP A 188 -3.41 -6.35 -9.80
N VAL A 189 -4.18 -7.43 -9.63
CA VAL A 189 -4.61 -7.90 -8.31
C VAL A 189 -3.43 -8.36 -7.46
N ASN A 190 -2.43 -9.04 -8.06
CA ASN A 190 -1.29 -9.53 -7.31
C ASN A 190 -0.41 -8.38 -6.80
N LYS A 191 -0.19 -7.37 -7.65
CA LYS A 191 0.53 -6.16 -7.25
C LYS A 191 -0.22 -5.38 -6.17
N ALA A 192 -1.56 -5.35 -6.24
CA ALA A 192 -2.38 -4.71 -5.23
C ALA A 192 -2.28 -5.42 -3.88
N ILE A 193 -2.34 -6.77 -3.86
CA ILE A 193 -2.17 -7.57 -2.64
C ILE A 193 -0.75 -7.40 -2.08
N ASP A 194 0.26 -7.34 -2.93
CA ASP A 194 1.64 -7.14 -2.52
C ASP A 194 1.86 -5.76 -1.89
N GLY A 195 1.38 -4.70 -2.55
CA GLY A 195 1.40 -3.34 -2.01
C GLY A 195 0.62 -3.20 -0.71
N TYR A 196 -0.55 -3.84 -0.61
CA TYR A 196 -1.32 -3.93 0.62
C TYR A 196 -0.51 -4.58 1.74
N GLY A 197 0.12 -5.73 1.50
CA GLY A 197 0.96 -6.41 2.48
C GLY A 197 2.13 -5.54 2.96
N GLN A 198 2.78 -4.80 2.06
CA GLN A 198 3.85 -3.87 2.41
C GLN A 198 3.38 -2.78 3.37
N VAL A 199 2.22 -2.18 3.12
CA VAL A 199 1.70 -1.07 3.94
C VAL A 199 1.28 -1.57 5.33
N ILE A 200 0.58 -2.72 5.41
CA ILE A 200 0.17 -3.34 6.66
C ILE A 200 1.39 -3.71 7.51
N LEU A 201 2.36 -4.45 6.95
CA LEU A 201 3.54 -4.84 7.71
C LEU A 201 4.43 -3.65 8.05
N GLY A 202 4.47 -2.63 7.20
CA GLY A 202 5.18 -1.39 7.47
C GLY A 202 4.63 -0.66 8.70
N ASP A 203 3.31 -0.60 8.86
CA ASP A 203 2.71 -0.01 10.06
C ASP A 203 2.87 -0.90 11.28
N LEU A 204 2.67 -2.21 11.17
CA LEU A 204 2.93 -3.15 12.29
C LEU A 204 4.37 -3.08 12.81
N LEU A 205 5.36 -2.89 11.93
CA LEU A 205 6.75 -2.62 12.29
C LEU A 205 6.88 -1.29 13.05
N LYS A 206 6.26 -0.23 12.55
CA LYS A 206 6.27 1.10 13.17
C LYS A 206 5.65 1.10 14.56
N GLN A 207 4.58 0.30 14.77
CA GLN A 207 3.88 0.17 16.05
C GLN A 207 4.55 -0.82 17.01
N GLY A 208 5.62 -1.52 16.60
CA GLY A 208 6.34 -2.48 17.44
C GLY A 208 5.68 -3.86 17.58
N PHE A 209 4.65 -4.16 16.78
CA PHE A 209 4.07 -5.51 16.72
C PHE A 209 4.95 -6.53 16.00
N VAL A 210 5.88 -6.05 15.18
CA VAL A 210 6.80 -6.85 14.38
C VAL A 210 8.19 -6.26 14.50
N GLU A 211 9.22 -7.09 14.53
CA GLU A 211 10.63 -6.71 14.50
C GLU A 211 11.31 -7.29 13.27
N LYS A 212 12.27 -6.56 12.70
CA LYS A 212 13.18 -7.13 11.70
C LYS A 212 14.23 -7.99 12.41
N LYS A 213 14.27 -9.26 12.07
CA LYS A 213 15.35 -10.15 12.48
C LYS A 213 16.54 -10.07 11.54
#